data_e2384aa5f12c8fc511a28c6addb4ce9d
#
_entry.id   e2384aa5f12c8fc511a28c6addb4ce9d
#
_cell.length_a   1.000
_cell.length_b   1.000
_cell.length_c   1.000
_cell.angle_alpha   90.00
_cell.angle_beta   90.00
_cell.angle_gamma   90.00
#
_symmetry.space_group_name_H-M   'P 1'
#
loop_
_entity.id
_entity.type
_entity.pdbx_description
1 polymer ?
#
loop_
_entity_poly.entity_id
_entity_poly.type
_entity_poly.pdbx_seq_one_letter_code
_entity_poly.pdbx_strand_id
1 'polypeptide(L)'
;MNIPNLHLPTENFDFIKNPYKKMGEFREETSVFWDEINGLYFFTRYEDVRSIQSTKTFGTTFNHIEGFEEELTATDIPLTFVGYKRSDKYATYDNFWKSEEFSLLNLEGQLHKELR
;
A
#
# COMPACT_ATOMS: atom_id res chain seq x y z
N MET A 1 19.16 -7.03 -11.68
CA MET A 1 19.14 -5.70 -11.05
C MET A 1 19.08 -5.89 -9.54
N ASN A 2 20.04 -5.35 -8.82
CA ASN A 2 20.00 -5.38 -7.36
C ASN A 2 19.18 -4.21 -6.86
N ILE A 3 18.07 -4.52 -6.16
CA ILE A 3 17.27 -3.51 -5.47
C ILE A 3 17.95 -3.26 -4.11
N PRO A 4 18.37 -2.03 -3.82
CA PRO A 4 19.01 -1.74 -2.54
C PRO A 4 18.03 -1.87 -1.37
N ASN A 5 18.56 -2.24 -0.21
CA ASN A 5 17.83 -2.23 1.04
C ASN A 5 18.11 -0.90 1.75
N LEU A 6 17.11 -0.04 1.80
CA LEU A 6 17.17 1.26 2.46
C LEU A 6 16.01 1.37 3.44
N HIS A 7 16.15 2.23 4.45
CA HIS A 7 15.10 2.45 5.43
C HIS A 7 14.50 3.86 5.33
N LEU A 8 13.20 3.93 5.11
CA LEU A 8 12.44 5.17 5.19
C LEU A 8 12.07 5.40 6.67
N PRO A 9 12.68 6.39 7.35
CA PRO A 9 12.56 6.50 8.82
C PRO A 9 11.23 7.09 9.27
N THR A 10 10.15 6.37 9.03
CA THR A 10 8.78 6.78 9.37
C THR A 10 8.53 6.91 10.88
N GLU A 11 9.40 6.33 11.69
CA GLU A 11 9.39 6.44 13.15
C GLU A 11 10.11 7.70 13.67
N ASN A 12 10.88 8.37 12.83
CA ASN A 12 11.68 9.54 13.21
C ASN A 12 10.86 10.83 13.09
N PHE A 13 10.71 11.55 14.19
CA PHE A 13 9.89 12.76 14.24
C PHE A 13 10.43 13.88 13.33
N ASP A 14 11.73 14.06 13.24
CA ASP A 14 12.33 15.07 12.37
C ASP A 14 12.10 14.77 10.90
N PHE A 15 12.15 13.49 10.53
CA PHE A 15 11.77 13.05 9.18
C PHE A 15 10.30 13.36 8.88
N ILE A 16 9.39 13.04 9.81
CA ILE A 16 7.95 13.29 9.63
C ILE A 16 7.67 14.78 9.45
N LYS A 17 8.36 15.64 10.16
CA LYS A 17 8.23 17.10 10.03
C LYS A 17 8.65 17.62 8.66
N ASN A 18 9.71 17.06 8.09
CA ASN A 18 10.21 17.46 6.78
C ASN A 18 10.82 16.26 6.03
N PRO A 19 9.98 15.46 5.38
CA PRO A 19 10.44 14.26 4.70
C PRO A 19 11.16 14.54 3.36
N TYR A 20 10.98 15.71 2.80
CA TYR A 20 11.35 16.00 1.41
C TYR A 20 12.84 15.88 1.14
N LYS A 21 13.69 16.32 2.07
CA LYS A 21 15.15 16.22 1.92
C LYS A 21 15.60 14.76 1.81
N LYS A 22 15.16 13.92 2.75
CA LYS A 22 15.52 12.50 2.77
C LYS A 22 14.95 11.73 1.59
N MET A 23 13.72 12.01 1.21
CA MET A 23 13.11 11.43 0.02
C MET A 23 13.83 11.87 -1.26
N GLY A 24 14.34 13.09 -1.31
CA GLY A 24 15.19 13.57 -2.40
C GLY A 24 16.51 12.80 -2.52
N GLU A 25 17.15 12.53 -1.39
CA GLU A 25 18.37 11.72 -1.33
C GLU A 25 18.13 10.31 -1.88
N PHE A 26 17.06 9.65 -1.46
CA PHE A 26 16.68 8.34 -1.99
C PHE A 26 16.39 8.38 -3.49
N ARG A 27 15.73 9.43 -3.98
CA ARG A 27 15.43 9.59 -5.40
C ARG A 27 16.70 9.69 -6.26
N GLU A 28 17.71 10.38 -5.77
CA GLU A 28 19.01 10.47 -6.44
C GLU A 28 19.74 9.12 -6.44
N GLU A 29 19.63 8.37 -5.36
CA GLU A 29 20.32 7.10 -5.20
C GLU A 29 19.69 5.97 -6.02
N THR A 30 18.37 5.82 -5.99
CA THR A 30 17.68 4.71 -6.65
C THR A 30 16.25 5.06 -7.05
N SER A 31 15.75 4.38 -8.07
CA SER A 31 14.34 4.47 -8.47
C SER A 31 13.40 3.61 -7.62
N VAL A 32 13.93 2.55 -7.02
CA VAL A 32 13.18 1.64 -6.15
C VAL A 32 14.10 1.09 -5.07
N PHE A 33 13.58 0.91 -3.87
CA PHE A 33 14.28 0.22 -2.79
C PHE A 33 13.34 -0.66 -1.98
N TRP A 34 13.91 -1.68 -1.37
CA TRP A 34 13.25 -2.49 -0.37
C TRP A 34 13.52 -1.92 1.02
N ASP A 35 12.50 -1.75 1.80
CA ASP A 35 12.61 -1.37 3.21
C ASP A 35 12.18 -2.57 4.07
N GLU A 36 13.16 -3.26 4.62
CA GLU A 36 12.94 -4.46 5.43
C GLU A 36 12.18 -4.17 6.72
N ILE A 37 12.39 -3.00 7.31
CA ILE A 37 11.76 -2.61 8.56
C ILE A 37 10.27 -2.33 8.34
N ASN A 38 9.93 -1.64 7.27
CA ASN A 38 8.55 -1.37 6.90
C ASN A 38 7.90 -2.52 6.10
N GLY A 39 8.69 -3.47 5.60
CA GLY A 39 8.21 -4.59 4.79
C GLY A 39 7.61 -4.18 3.44
N LEU A 40 8.14 -3.12 2.83
CA LEU A 40 7.57 -2.52 1.63
C LEU A 40 8.63 -2.17 0.59
N TYR A 41 8.23 -2.20 -0.69
CA TYR A 41 8.97 -1.57 -1.77
C TYR A 41 8.54 -0.11 -1.92
N PHE A 42 9.50 0.79 -2.01
CA PHE A 42 9.25 2.20 -2.27
C PHE A 42 9.77 2.60 -3.65
N PHE A 43 8.91 3.25 -4.43
CA PHE A 43 9.23 3.85 -5.71
C PHE A 43 9.41 5.35 -5.53
N THR A 44 10.54 5.88 -5.94
CA THR A 44 10.98 7.24 -5.61
C THR A 44 10.77 8.25 -6.75
N ARG A 45 10.62 7.77 -8.00
CA ARG A 45 10.57 8.63 -9.18
C ARG A 45 9.16 8.77 -9.71
N TYR A 46 8.82 9.97 -10.13
CA TYR A 46 7.50 10.31 -10.64
C TYR A 46 7.04 9.41 -11.79
N GLU A 47 7.91 9.13 -12.76
CA GLU A 47 7.56 8.32 -13.93
C GLU A 47 7.19 6.88 -13.54
N ASP A 48 7.90 6.30 -12.59
CA ASP A 48 7.61 4.96 -12.10
C ASP A 48 6.28 4.93 -11.33
N VAL A 49 6.06 5.89 -10.45
CA VAL A 49 4.80 6.01 -9.70
C VAL A 49 3.62 6.19 -10.63
N ARG A 50 3.75 7.09 -11.62
CA ARG A 50 2.72 7.31 -12.63
C ARG A 50 2.43 6.05 -13.45
N SER A 51 3.47 5.35 -13.87
CA SER A 51 3.34 4.09 -14.60
C SER A 51 2.59 3.02 -13.82
N ILE A 52 2.96 2.84 -12.54
CA ILE A 52 2.29 1.88 -11.64
C ILE A 52 0.82 2.23 -11.44
N GLN A 53 0.50 3.49 -11.19
CA GLN A 53 -0.87 3.94 -10.96
C GLN A 53 -1.75 3.85 -12.21
N SER A 54 -1.18 3.94 -13.39
CA SER A 54 -1.93 3.88 -14.65
C SER A 54 -2.03 2.48 -15.26
N THR A 55 -1.23 1.53 -14.80
CA THR A 55 -1.28 0.16 -15.30
C THR A 55 -2.41 -0.65 -14.65
N LYS A 56 -2.93 -1.62 -15.41
CA LYS A 56 -3.90 -2.60 -14.90
C LYS A 56 -3.24 -3.80 -14.21
N THR A 57 -1.92 -3.88 -14.23
CA THR A 57 -1.16 -4.98 -13.66
C THR A 57 -1.11 -4.91 -12.13
N PHE A 58 -1.11 -3.69 -11.59
CA PHE A 58 -1.12 -3.46 -10.14
C PHE A 58 -2.53 -3.10 -9.67
N GLY A 59 -2.95 -3.72 -8.58
CA GLY A 59 -4.21 -3.45 -7.92
C GLY A 59 -4.02 -2.77 -6.58
N THR A 60 -5.12 -2.30 -6.01
CA THR A 60 -5.16 -1.70 -4.67
C THR A 60 -5.66 -2.68 -3.61
N THR A 61 -6.12 -3.84 -4.03
CA THR A 61 -6.61 -4.91 -3.15
C THR A 61 -5.90 -6.21 -3.44
N PHE A 62 -6.07 -7.20 -2.58
CA PHE A 62 -5.44 -8.51 -2.70
C PHE A 62 -6.45 -9.63 -3.05
N ASN A 63 -7.70 -9.27 -3.31
CA ASN A 63 -8.78 -10.23 -3.56
C ASN A 63 -8.54 -11.14 -4.76
N HIS A 64 -7.70 -10.72 -5.69
CA HIS A 64 -7.34 -11.47 -6.88
C HIS A 64 -6.16 -12.42 -6.70
N ILE A 65 -5.53 -12.41 -5.51
CA ILE A 65 -4.37 -13.26 -5.19
C ILE A 65 -4.86 -14.46 -4.40
N GLU A 66 -4.81 -15.63 -5.01
CA GLU A 66 -5.17 -16.88 -4.35
C GLU A 66 -4.28 -17.17 -3.16
N GLY A 67 -4.87 -17.53 -2.03
CA GLY A 67 -4.16 -17.84 -0.77
C GLY A 67 -3.71 -16.62 0.04
N PHE A 68 -3.83 -15.42 -0.47
CA PHE A 68 -3.38 -14.23 0.24
C PHE A 68 -4.15 -13.95 1.54
N GLU A 69 -5.41 -14.34 1.61
CA GLU A 69 -6.24 -14.19 2.80
C GLU A 69 -5.67 -14.91 4.03
N GLU A 70 -5.01 -16.04 3.84
CA GLU A 70 -4.45 -16.83 4.94
C GLU A 70 -3.24 -16.13 5.58
N GLU A 71 -2.42 -15.46 4.80
CA GLU A 71 -1.28 -14.69 5.32
C GLU A 71 -1.72 -13.47 6.11
N LEU A 72 -2.77 -12.82 5.66
CA LEU A 72 -3.25 -11.57 6.27
C LEU A 72 -3.97 -11.78 7.61
N THR A 73 -4.58 -12.94 7.83
CA THR A 73 -5.20 -13.23 9.12
C THR A 73 -4.20 -13.32 10.27
N ALA A 74 -2.93 -13.52 9.96
CA ALA A 74 -1.85 -13.59 10.94
C ALA A 74 -1.31 -12.20 11.35
N THR A 75 -1.65 -11.16 10.62
CA THR A 75 -1.15 -9.81 10.89
C THR A 75 -2.24 -8.93 11.46
N ASP A 76 -2.01 -8.40 12.65
CA ASP A 76 -2.89 -7.42 13.32
C ASP A 76 -2.68 -6.01 12.72
N ILE A 77 -2.78 -5.91 11.39
CA ILE A 77 -2.62 -4.65 10.67
C ILE A 77 -3.97 -3.92 10.65
N PRO A 78 -4.05 -2.69 11.13
CA PRO A 78 -5.25 -1.87 11.01
C PRO A 78 -5.43 -1.44 9.56
N LEU A 79 -6.21 -2.17 8.81
CA LEU A 79 -6.27 -1.99 7.38
C LEU A 79 -7.52 -1.26 6.93
N THR A 80 -7.26 -0.24 6.18
CA THR A 80 -8.20 0.47 5.34
C THR A 80 -8.37 -0.21 3.98
N PHE A 81 -7.84 -1.43 3.80
CA PHE A 81 -7.88 -2.13 2.51
C PHE A 81 -8.99 -3.18 2.50
N VAL A 82 -9.75 -3.19 1.42
CA VAL A 82 -10.73 -4.24 1.13
C VAL A 82 -10.01 -5.58 0.92
N GLY A 83 -10.63 -6.66 1.39
CA GLY A 83 -10.10 -8.01 1.26
C GLY A 83 -9.36 -8.55 2.47
N TYR A 84 -9.04 -7.71 3.41
CA TYR A 84 -8.45 -8.16 4.67
C TYR A 84 -9.54 -8.62 5.64
N LYS A 85 -9.34 -9.76 6.26
CA LYS A 85 -10.16 -10.15 7.42
C LYS A 85 -9.79 -9.24 8.58
N ARG A 86 -10.78 -8.58 9.12
CA ARG A 86 -10.59 -7.71 10.28
C ARG A 86 -10.40 -8.54 11.54
N SER A 87 -9.48 -8.11 12.38
CA SER A 87 -9.44 -8.65 13.73
C SER A 87 -10.67 -8.19 14.51
N ASP A 88 -11.07 -8.95 15.53
CA ASP A 88 -12.19 -8.60 16.40
C ASP A 88 -12.09 -7.21 17.04
N LYS A 89 -10.87 -6.72 17.17
CA LYS A 89 -10.54 -5.36 17.63
C LYS A 89 -11.25 -4.25 16.84
N TYR A 90 -11.50 -4.48 15.55
CA TYR A 90 -12.10 -3.49 14.65
C TYR A 90 -13.57 -3.78 14.31
N ALA A 91 -14.17 -4.79 14.90
CA ALA A 91 -15.57 -5.19 14.66
C ALA A 91 -16.57 -4.06 14.93
N THR A 92 -16.26 -3.14 15.85
CA THR A 92 -17.11 -1.99 16.19
C THR A 92 -17.33 -1.03 15.00
N TYR A 93 -16.44 -1.07 13.99
CA TYR A 93 -16.49 -0.22 12.80
C TYR A 93 -17.03 -0.94 11.57
N ASP A 94 -17.82 -2.00 11.75
CA ASP A 94 -18.27 -2.85 10.64
C ASP A 94 -19.03 -2.10 9.54
N ASN A 95 -19.89 -1.16 9.88
CA ASN A 95 -20.62 -0.39 8.88
C ASN A 95 -19.72 0.51 8.05
N PHE A 96 -18.69 1.09 8.67
CA PHE A 96 -17.67 1.85 7.95
C PHE A 96 -16.91 0.96 6.96
N TRP A 97 -16.44 -0.20 7.42
CA TRP A 97 -15.69 -1.13 6.56
C TRP A 97 -16.53 -1.68 5.41
N LYS A 98 -17.82 -1.95 5.64
CA LYS A 98 -18.73 -2.35 4.57
C LYS A 98 -18.91 -1.25 3.52
N SER A 99 -18.96 0.01 3.92
CA SER A 99 -19.03 1.11 2.96
C SER A 99 -17.74 1.26 2.16
N GLU A 100 -16.58 1.02 2.78
CA GLU A 100 -15.28 1.04 2.11
C GLU A 100 -15.13 -0.05 1.02
N GLU A 101 -15.81 -1.19 1.18
CA GLU A 101 -15.82 -2.23 0.14
C GLU A 101 -16.34 -1.73 -1.21
N PHE A 102 -17.19 -0.74 -1.20
CA PHE A 102 -17.79 -0.15 -2.41
C PHE A 102 -17.15 1.19 -2.81
N SER A 103 -16.11 1.61 -2.12
CA SER A 103 -15.32 2.78 -2.52
C SER A 103 -14.65 2.53 -3.86
N LEU A 104 -14.71 3.49 -4.78
CA LEU A 104 -14.04 3.40 -6.08
C LEU A 104 -12.53 3.16 -5.96
N LEU A 105 -11.91 3.61 -4.87
CA LEU A 105 -10.50 3.39 -4.61
C LEU A 105 -10.18 1.93 -4.32
N ASN A 106 -11.14 1.18 -3.82
CA ASN A 106 -10.98 -0.24 -3.43
C ASN A 106 -11.56 -1.22 -4.46
N LEU A 107 -12.24 -0.72 -5.49
CA LEU A 107 -12.82 -1.55 -6.52
C LEU A 107 -11.89 -1.68 -7.72
N GLU A 108 -11.92 -2.84 -8.36
CA GLU A 108 -11.09 -3.18 -9.50
C GLU A 108 -11.91 -3.82 -10.62
N GLY A 109 -11.32 -3.85 -11.82
CA GLY A 109 -11.89 -4.55 -12.97
C GLY A 109 -13.26 -4.01 -13.41
N GLN A 110 -14.16 -4.93 -13.66
CA GLN A 110 -15.49 -4.60 -14.20
C GLN A 110 -16.34 -3.79 -13.23
N LEU A 111 -16.32 -4.13 -11.95
CA LEU A 111 -17.10 -3.44 -10.92
C LEU A 111 -16.68 -1.96 -10.79
N HIS A 112 -15.38 -1.68 -10.85
CA HIS A 112 -14.87 -0.31 -10.89
C HIS A 112 -15.39 0.46 -12.11
N LYS A 113 -15.44 -0.17 -13.29
CA LYS A 113 -15.95 0.44 -14.51
C LYS A 113 -17.45 0.75 -14.44
N GLU A 114 -18.23 -0.16 -13.86
CA GLU A 114 -19.69 0.01 -13.74
C GLU A 114 -20.09 1.14 -12.79
N LEU A 115 -19.31 1.33 -11.71
CA LEU A 115 -19.60 2.35 -10.71
C LEU A 115 -18.95 3.72 -11.00
N ARG A 116 -18.02 3.76 -11.93
CA ARG A 116 -17.39 5.00 -12.37
C ARG A 116 -18.31 5.81 -13.29
#